data_7fd7c41c448f00a72e7308c5b20066ae
#
_entry.id   7fd7c41c448f00a72e7308c5b20066ae
#
_cell.length_a   1.000
_cell.length_b   1.000
_cell.length_c   1.000
_cell.angle_alpha   90.00
_cell.angle_beta   90.00
_cell.angle_gamma   90.00
#
_symmetry.space_group_name_H-M   'P 1'
#
loop_
_entity.id
_entity.type
_entity.pdbx_description
1 polymer ?
#
loop_
_entity_poly.entity_id
_entity_poly.type
_entity_poly.pdbx_seq_one_letter_code
_entity_poly.pdbx_strand_id
1 'polypeptide(L)'
;MLFKKILILVCLLIFSSNSFANTPRSTGKSKNWESFTAETDQGKICFAQTLPTRRAPAAVKRDKSKLFVTFRPSENIKDEISITSGHAYKASTVTAKSGKRSYSFFSKENFAWILDDQEEK
;
A
#
# COMPACT_ATOMS: atom_id res chain seq x y z
N MET A 1 28.40 31.46 31.56
CA MET A 1 27.73 30.18 31.86
C MET A 1 26.25 30.18 31.44
N LEU A 2 25.53 31.26 31.70
CA LEU A 2 24.11 31.36 31.29
C LEU A 2 23.93 31.35 29.75
N PHE A 3 24.77 32.08 29.03
CA PHE A 3 24.77 32.15 27.57
C PHE A 3 25.02 30.78 26.89
N LYS A 4 25.90 29.95 27.44
CA LYS A 4 26.17 28.60 26.94
C LYS A 4 24.96 27.67 27.11
N LYS A 5 24.24 27.81 28.22
CA LYS A 5 23.03 27.01 28.49
C LYS A 5 21.85 27.44 27.61
N ILE A 6 21.74 28.72 27.32
CA ILE A 6 20.70 29.27 26.44
C ILE A 6 20.97 28.84 24.98
N LEU A 7 22.22 28.83 24.53
CA LEU A 7 22.62 28.40 23.20
C LEU A 7 22.30 26.91 22.95
N ILE A 8 22.53 26.07 23.96
CA ILE A 8 22.21 24.64 23.88
C ILE A 8 20.68 24.41 23.85
N LEU A 9 19.92 25.20 24.59
CA LEU A 9 18.46 25.11 24.59
C LEU A 9 17.84 25.55 23.25
N VAL A 10 18.41 26.57 22.60
CA VAL A 10 17.98 27.06 21.32
C VAL A 10 18.32 26.04 20.19
N CYS A 11 19.46 25.36 20.28
CA CYS A 11 19.79 24.29 19.30
C CYS A 11 18.88 23.06 19.39
N LEU A 12 18.30 22.76 20.55
CA LEU A 12 17.39 21.64 20.71
C LEU A 12 15.98 21.90 20.11
N LEU A 13 15.62 23.15 19.86
CA LEU A 13 14.31 23.53 19.30
C LEU A 13 14.27 23.52 17.77
N ILE A 14 15.42 23.33 17.09
CA ILE A 14 15.49 23.40 15.62
C ILE A 14 15.32 22.04 14.94
N PHE A 15 15.30 20.93 15.69
CA PHE A 15 15.01 19.60 15.16
C PHE A 15 13.52 19.23 15.24
N SER A 16 12.65 20.16 14.89
CA SER A 16 11.28 19.79 14.52
C SER A 16 11.35 19.18 13.12
N SER A 17 11.62 17.89 13.06
CA SER A 17 11.46 17.11 11.84
C SER A 17 10.00 17.22 11.42
N ASN A 18 9.71 18.05 10.44
CA ASN A 18 8.41 18.04 9.78
C ASN A 18 8.29 16.70 9.06
N SER A 19 7.81 15.69 9.77
CA SER A 19 7.36 14.46 9.14
C SER A 19 6.11 14.79 8.35
N PHE A 20 6.28 15.14 7.08
CA PHE A 20 5.14 15.20 6.16
C PHE A 20 4.64 13.76 6.02
N ALA A 21 3.53 13.45 6.65
CA ALA A 21 2.81 12.21 6.38
C ALA A 21 2.34 12.27 4.93
N ASN A 22 2.91 11.44 4.07
CA ASN A 22 2.55 11.33 2.66
C ASN A 22 1.20 10.62 2.53
N THR A 23 0.13 11.34 2.81
CA THR A 23 -1.23 10.81 2.70
C THR A 23 -1.61 10.70 1.22
N PRO A 24 -2.03 9.51 0.75
CA PRO A 24 -2.53 9.35 -0.59
C PRO A 24 -3.73 10.26 -0.85
N ARG A 25 -3.74 10.90 -2.01
CA ARG A 25 -4.81 11.78 -2.44
C ARG A 25 -5.62 11.13 -3.56
N SER A 26 -6.94 11.08 -3.39
CA SER A 26 -7.86 10.60 -4.42
C SER A 26 -7.79 11.48 -5.67
N THR A 27 -7.70 10.85 -6.82
CA THR A 27 -7.68 11.52 -8.14
C THR A 27 -8.91 11.24 -8.97
N GLY A 28 -9.74 10.28 -8.56
CA GLY A 28 -11.00 9.99 -9.25
C GLY A 28 -11.63 8.68 -8.85
N LYS A 29 -12.88 8.52 -9.21
CA LYS A 29 -13.68 7.31 -9.01
C LYS A 29 -14.35 6.92 -10.31
N SER A 30 -14.37 5.62 -10.60
CA SER A 30 -15.10 5.05 -11.72
C SER A 30 -15.67 3.70 -11.30
N LYS A 31 -17.00 3.60 -11.22
CA LYS A 31 -17.70 2.41 -10.73
C LYS A 31 -17.17 2.00 -9.33
N ASN A 32 -16.59 0.81 -9.20
CA ASN A 32 -16.09 0.28 -7.93
C ASN A 32 -14.59 0.57 -7.70
N TRP A 33 -13.96 1.34 -8.60
CA TRP A 33 -12.55 1.69 -8.53
C TRP A 33 -12.34 3.13 -8.10
N GLU A 34 -11.31 3.36 -7.30
CA GLU A 34 -10.85 4.69 -6.94
C GLU A 34 -9.35 4.77 -7.14
N SER A 35 -8.90 5.85 -7.80
CA SER A 35 -7.50 6.10 -8.07
C SER A 35 -6.91 7.13 -7.10
N PHE A 36 -5.63 6.96 -6.80
CA PHE A 36 -4.88 7.79 -5.86
C PHE A 36 -3.49 8.10 -6.39
N THR A 37 -2.94 9.20 -5.89
CA THR A 37 -1.51 9.50 -5.99
C THR A 37 -0.93 9.76 -4.62
N ALA A 38 0.34 9.39 -4.43
CA ALA A 38 1.10 9.71 -3.24
C ALA A 38 2.55 10.01 -3.61
N GLU A 39 3.18 10.89 -2.85
CA GLU A 39 4.62 11.12 -2.93
C GLU A 39 5.31 10.26 -1.86
N THR A 40 6.38 9.58 -2.25
CA THR A 40 7.22 8.78 -1.35
C THR A 40 8.67 9.22 -1.47
N ASP A 41 9.54 8.71 -0.59
CA ASP A 41 10.97 8.97 -0.66
C ASP A 41 11.61 8.45 -1.96
N GLN A 42 11.00 7.43 -2.59
CA GLN A 42 11.41 6.90 -3.88
C GLN A 42 10.70 7.55 -5.07
N GLY A 43 9.91 8.58 -4.85
CA GLY A 43 9.19 9.31 -5.87
C GLY A 43 7.68 9.10 -5.85
N LYS A 44 7.01 9.56 -6.88
CA LYS A 44 5.55 9.50 -7.01
C LYS A 44 5.08 8.08 -7.28
N ILE A 45 4.04 7.67 -6.60
CA ILE A 45 3.29 6.46 -6.89
C ILE A 45 1.85 6.80 -7.28
N CYS A 46 1.29 5.98 -8.17
CA CYS A 46 -0.12 6.03 -8.56
C CYS A 46 -0.71 4.65 -8.36
N PHE A 47 -1.88 4.57 -7.78
CA PHE A 47 -2.56 3.29 -7.64
C PHE A 47 -4.07 3.43 -7.76
N ALA A 48 -4.70 2.35 -8.20
CA ALA A 48 -6.14 2.18 -8.14
C ALA A 48 -6.47 1.07 -7.16
N GLN A 49 -7.56 1.21 -6.44
CA GLN A 49 -8.05 0.19 -5.52
C GLN A 49 -9.53 -0.09 -5.74
N THR A 50 -9.93 -1.31 -5.42
CA THR A 50 -11.32 -1.71 -5.34
C THR A 50 -11.54 -2.59 -4.10
N LEU A 51 -12.76 -2.57 -3.59
CA LEU A 51 -13.17 -3.42 -2.48
C LEU A 51 -13.98 -4.61 -3.00
N PRO A 52 -13.94 -5.76 -2.31
CA PRO A 52 -14.74 -6.91 -2.69
C PRO A 52 -16.23 -6.62 -2.50
N THR A 53 -17.04 -7.19 -3.34
CA THR A 53 -18.50 -7.16 -3.20
C THR A 53 -19.00 -8.18 -2.15
N ARG A 54 -18.17 -9.15 -1.82
CA ARG A 54 -18.49 -10.22 -0.87
C ARG A 54 -17.24 -10.72 -0.15
N ARG A 55 -17.39 -11.03 1.12
CA ARG A 55 -16.32 -11.55 1.99
C ARG A 55 -16.83 -12.78 2.74
N ALA A 56 -15.97 -13.78 2.85
CA ALA A 56 -16.25 -14.99 3.60
C ALA A 56 -15.03 -15.38 4.49
N PRO A 57 -15.20 -15.86 5.71
CA PRO A 57 -16.47 -15.89 6.47
C PRO A 57 -16.93 -14.48 6.85
N ALA A 58 -18.24 -14.23 6.77
CA ALA A 58 -18.80 -12.89 7.02
C ALA A 58 -18.70 -12.44 8.49
N ALA A 59 -18.73 -13.40 9.43
CA ALA A 59 -18.73 -13.13 10.87
C ALA A 59 -17.34 -12.82 11.45
N VAL A 60 -16.27 -13.02 10.71
CA VAL A 60 -14.90 -12.77 11.18
C VAL A 60 -14.59 -11.28 11.12
N LYS A 61 -14.16 -10.72 12.26
CA LYS A 61 -13.66 -9.34 12.33
C LYS A 61 -12.27 -9.26 11.69
N ARG A 62 -12.14 -8.39 10.72
CA ARG A 62 -10.89 -8.08 10.04
C ARG A 62 -10.99 -6.72 9.36
N ASP A 63 -9.86 -6.11 9.03
CA ASP A 63 -9.83 -4.88 8.27
C ASP A 63 -10.40 -5.07 6.85
N LYS A 64 -10.59 -3.98 6.14
CA LYS A 64 -11.12 -4.03 4.77
C LYS A 64 -10.19 -4.80 3.85
N SER A 65 -10.76 -5.69 3.06
CA SER A 65 -10.06 -6.34 1.95
C SER A 65 -9.99 -5.40 0.76
N LYS A 66 -8.88 -5.39 0.05
CA LYS A 66 -8.68 -4.52 -1.11
C LYS A 66 -7.82 -5.21 -2.17
N LEU A 67 -8.10 -4.90 -3.43
CA LEU A 67 -7.26 -5.21 -4.57
C LEU A 67 -6.66 -3.91 -5.08
N PHE A 68 -5.34 -3.91 -5.34
CA PHE A 68 -4.60 -2.75 -5.83
C PHE A 68 -3.93 -3.05 -7.17
N VAL A 69 -3.91 -2.04 -8.03
CA VAL A 69 -3.01 -1.98 -9.18
C VAL A 69 -2.15 -0.74 -9.01
N THR A 70 -0.84 -0.90 -8.88
CA THR A 70 0.10 0.15 -8.49
C THR A 70 1.16 0.38 -9.56
N PHE A 71 1.45 1.64 -9.82
CA PHE A 71 2.49 2.11 -10.73
C PHE A 71 3.52 2.90 -9.92
N ARG A 72 4.80 2.53 -10.07
CA ARG A 72 5.95 3.17 -9.44
C ARG A 72 6.97 3.58 -10.53
N PRO A 73 6.73 4.73 -11.20
CA PRO A 73 7.56 5.13 -12.35
C PRO A 73 9.05 5.27 -12.04
N SER A 74 9.39 5.80 -10.86
CA SER A 74 10.78 5.97 -10.44
C SER A 74 11.53 4.66 -10.19
N GLU A 75 10.80 3.58 -9.94
CA GLU A 75 11.34 2.22 -9.75
C GLU A 75 11.15 1.35 -11.00
N ASN A 76 10.66 1.92 -12.09
CA ASN A 76 10.31 1.22 -13.33
C ASN A 76 9.33 0.05 -13.13
N ILE A 77 8.44 0.18 -12.15
CA ILE A 77 7.38 -0.79 -11.86
C ILE A 77 6.08 -0.30 -12.49
N LYS A 78 5.49 -1.16 -13.32
CA LYS A 78 4.20 -0.95 -13.96
C LYS A 78 3.23 -2.02 -13.48
N ASP A 79 1.96 -1.63 -13.32
CA ASP A 79 0.85 -2.57 -13.06
C ASP A 79 1.14 -3.65 -12.00
N GLU A 80 1.80 -3.30 -10.90
CA GLU A 80 1.97 -4.20 -9.76
C GLU A 80 0.63 -4.53 -9.13
N ILE A 81 0.25 -5.80 -9.12
CA ILE A 81 -1.01 -6.28 -8.54
C ILE A 81 -0.75 -6.80 -7.13
N SER A 82 -1.49 -6.26 -6.17
CA SER A 82 -1.43 -6.68 -4.78
C SER A 82 -2.83 -6.77 -4.17
N ILE A 83 -2.94 -7.60 -3.16
CA ILE A 83 -4.19 -7.78 -2.40
C ILE A 83 -3.92 -7.75 -0.91
N THR A 84 -4.92 -7.34 -0.15
CA THR A 84 -4.99 -7.57 1.29
C THR A 84 -6.35 -8.16 1.64
N SER A 85 -6.37 -9.14 2.50
CA SER A 85 -7.62 -9.73 3.02
C SER A 85 -8.02 -9.15 4.38
N GLY A 86 -7.30 -8.12 4.83
CA GLY A 86 -7.58 -7.44 6.09
C GLY A 86 -7.06 -8.16 7.34
N HIS A 87 -6.16 -9.11 7.16
CA HIS A 87 -5.49 -9.84 8.24
C HIS A 87 -4.10 -10.31 7.79
N ALA A 88 -3.25 -10.68 8.74
CA ALA A 88 -1.96 -11.28 8.42
C ALA A 88 -2.17 -12.68 7.81
N TYR A 89 -1.49 -12.95 6.71
CA TYR A 89 -1.51 -14.27 6.08
C TYR A 89 -0.62 -15.23 6.85
N LYS A 90 -1.16 -16.39 7.20
CA LYS A 90 -0.41 -17.48 7.86
C LYS A 90 0.34 -18.35 6.86
N ALA A 91 -0.21 -18.51 5.67
CA ALA A 91 0.39 -19.26 4.59
C ALA A 91 1.26 -18.35 3.73
N SER A 92 2.34 -18.89 3.18
CA SER A 92 3.22 -18.18 2.26
C SER A 92 2.58 -17.93 0.89
N THR A 93 1.59 -18.74 0.51
CA THR A 93 0.93 -18.66 -0.80
C THR A 93 -0.54 -18.31 -0.67
N VAL A 94 -0.96 -17.30 -1.44
CA VAL A 94 -2.36 -16.90 -1.59
C VAL A 94 -2.74 -17.16 -3.04
N THR A 95 -3.90 -17.75 -3.28
CA THR A 95 -4.38 -18.07 -4.62
C THR A 95 -5.54 -17.17 -5.01
N ALA A 96 -5.46 -16.55 -6.18
CA ALA A 96 -6.57 -15.84 -6.81
C ALA A 96 -7.03 -16.61 -8.05
N LYS A 97 -8.32 -16.54 -8.34
CA LYS A 97 -8.92 -17.17 -9.52
C LYS A 97 -9.70 -16.14 -10.33
N SER A 98 -9.52 -16.20 -11.65
CA SER A 98 -10.30 -15.41 -12.61
C SER A 98 -10.72 -16.31 -13.76
N GLY A 99 -12.01 -16.62 -13.82
CA GLY A 99 -12.52 -17.61 -14.75
C GLY A 99 -11.88 -18.98 -14.56
N LYS A 100 -11.22 -19.50 -15.58
CA LYS A 100 -10.49 -20.79 -15.54
C LYS A 100 -9.03 -20.66 -15.13
N ARG A 101 -8.53 -19.44 -14.94
CA ARG A 101 -7.14 -19.17 -14.57
C ARG A 101 -6.96 -19.06 -13.06
N SER A 102 -5.84 -19.57 -12.57
CA SER A 102 -5.40 -19.43 -11.20
C SER A 102 -4.06 -18.70 -11.17
N TYR A 103 -3.91 -17.82 -10.18
CA TYR A 103 -2.71 -17.01 -9.98
C TYR A 103 -2.21 -17.25 -8.56
N SER A 104 -0.91 -17.41 -8.43
CA SER A 104 -0.25 -17.57 -7.14
C SER A 104 0.36 -16.25 -6.69
N PHE A 105 0.06 -15.87 -5.45
CA PHE A 105 0.61 -14.69 -4.81
C PHE A 105 1.52 -15.12 -3.67
N PHE A 106 2.67 -14.50 -3.54
CA PHE A 106 3.42 -14.63 -2.31
C PHE A 106 2.95 -13.61 -1.28
N SER A 107 2.91 -13.98 -0.01
CA SER A 107 2.45 -13.12 1.06
C SER A 107 3.57 -12.71 2.01
N LYS A 108 3.45 -11.48 2.50
CA LYS A 108 4.24 -10.95 3.59
C LYS A 108 3.35 -10.09 4.45
N GLU A 109 3.20 -10.46 5.73
CA GLU A 109 2.29 -9.77 6.65
C GLU A 109 0.86 -9.75 6.10
N ASN A 110 0.28 -8.58 5.90
CA ASN A 110 -1.11 -8.38 5.48
C ASN A 110 -1.31 -8.27 3.97
N PHE A 111 -0.23 -8.35 3.19
CA PHE A 111 -0.28 -8.19 1.74
C PHE A 111 0.21 -9.42 1.01
N ALA A 112 -0.28 -9.59 -0.22
CA ALA A 112 0.20 -10.60 -1.16
C ALA A 112 0.34 -9.98 -2.55
N TRP A 113 1.35 -10.42 -3.29
CA TRP A 113 1.70 -9.94 -4.63
C TRP A 113 1.83 -11.12 -5.59
N ILE A 114 1.61 -10.87 -6.90
CA ILE A 114 1.84 -11.89 -7.92
C ILE A 114 3.34 -12.24 -7.97
N LEU A 115 3.62 -13.54 -8.07
CA LEU A 115 4.98 -14.10 -8.03
C LEU A 115 5.77 -13.94 -9.34
N ASP A 116 5.10 -13.86 -10.47
CA ASP A 116 5.72 -13.91 -11.79
C ASP A 116 5.09 -12.87 -12.71
N ASP A 117 5.92 -12.07 -13.38
CA ASP A 117 5.51 -11.09 -14.39
C ASP A 117 4.66 -11.69 -15.53
N GLN A 118 4.79 -12.99 -15.76
CA GLN A 118 3.98 -13.69 -16.78
C GLN A 118 2.56 -13.97 -16.31
N GLU A 119 2.33 -14.01 -15.02
CA GLU A 119 0.99 -14.21 -14.45
C GLU A 119 0.19 -12.89 -14.39
N GLU A 120 0.85 -11.76 -14.51
CA GLU A 120 0.21 -10.44 -14.53
C GLU A 120 -0.38 -10.03 -15.88
N LYS A 121 -0.08 -10.75 -16.96
CA LYS A 121 -0.49 -10.39 -18.33
C LYS A 121 -1.75 -11.15 -18.80
#